data_429b268931234d5136fc259468bbda9a
#
_entry.id   429b268931234d5136fc259468bbda9a
#
_cell.length_a   1.000
_cell.length_b   1.000
_cell.length_c   1.000
_cell.angle_alpha   90.00
_cell.angle_beta   90.00
_cell.angle_gamma   90.00
#
_symmetry.space_group_name_H-M   'P 1'
#
loop_
_entity.id
_entity.type
_entity.pdbx_description
1 polymer ?
#
loop_
_entity_poly.entity_id
_entity_poly.type
_entity_poly.pdbx_seq_one_letter_code
_entity_poly.pdbx_strand_id
1 'polypeptide(L)'
;MRRLKSLGALVGAAGLVTAVAACGTSTSGSSAGSTLTISNESGSTWNCQFNPFNENVNWELFGPVYEPLVFIDSLESGKASPWLAKSWSWNASDTQVTFTMRSGANWQDGVPITAADVVYTFNLLKQHTALDLNADWSVLKSVVQKGSNQVVMTFDGPGLTSFYLVAYDTPIVPEHIWSKISNPVTYPDKNPVGSGAYTIGSCTPENIKFVANKHYYLPGEPKIQTVNYPAFLSNTPANQELADGQAQWGNQFIPSIQSFYSDKSPNNKYWFPPTLNNDLFINLTKPLLDNVAVREAMSYAIDRSKVSTDGEYGYEPPANQSGIVTPTFSSWLDTSLTSQYDYTYDPAKAEQILTTAGFTKGSNGIFQNSAGQLNFTVINIGGDSDFVADMQIVQQEFKAVGIGLTVDNLSENAFDSDLFNGDYQLAYYYETGGPTPYYEFRQWLDSANSAPIGQAASYNYERYDNPATDALLSEYADTTSTTLQHQIMDQLQQVMLTQLPVIPIVESVDWYEYNTGAFTGWPTPSNPYDQPGPAQNPDFGWTLLHLAPKK
;
A
#
# COMPACT_ATOMS: atom_id res chain seq x y z
N MET A 1 22.78 21.92 57.86
CA MET A 1 23.23 21.57 59.22
C MET A 1 23.05 20.10 59.49
N ARG A 2 24.10 19.50 60.05
CA ARG A 2 24.29 18.13 60.61
C ARG A 2 24.15 16.98 59.58
N ARG A 3 25.24 16.42 59.09
CA ARG A 3 26.37 15.64 59.63
C ARG A 3 25.95 14.26 60.18
N LEU A 4 26.43 13.24 59.41
CA LEU A 4 27.44 12.19 59.77
C LEU A 4 27.01 11.13 60.78
N LYS A 5 27.23 9.83 60.43
CA LYS A 5 28.41 8.98 60.69
C LYS A 5 28.07 7.54 60.21
N SER A 6 28.78 6.96 59.40
CA SER A 6 29.88 5.97 59.36
C SER A 6 30.03 5.05 60.56
N LEU A 7 30.20 3.74 60.25
CA LEU A 7 31.05 2.66 60.82
C LEU A 7 30.45 1.32 60.34
N GLY A 8 31.09 0.34 59.77
CA GLY A 8 32.47 -0.10 59.88
C GLY A 8 32.49 -1.62 59.96
N ALA A 9 33.13 -2.23 59.03
CA ALA A 9 33.71 -3.56 58.89
C ALA A 9 33.53 -4.64 59.99
N LEU A 10 33.39 -5.91 59.56
CA LEU A 10 34.36 -6.95 59.87
C LEU A 10 34.07 -8.29 59.13
N VAL A 11 35.07 -8.74 58.53
CA VAL A 11 35.55 -10.00 57.98
C VAL A 11 35.07 -11.25 58.70
N GLY A 12 34.74 -12.31 57.93
CA GLY A 12 34.64 -13.69 58.36
C GLY A 12 34.75 -14.62 57.16
N ALA A 13 35.94 -15.11 56.95
CA ALA A 13 36.21 -16.17 55.96
C ALA A 13 36.02 -17.54 56.57
N ALA A 14 35.33 -18.46 55.90
CA ALA A 14 35.63 -19.89 55.99
C ALA A 14 34.85 -20.74 54.98
N GLY A 15 35.55 -21.57 54.23
CA GLY A 15 35.09 -22.89 53.86
C GLY A 15 34.65 -23.14 52.43
N LEU A 16 35.59 -23.48 51.57
CA LEU A 16 35.34 -24.19 50.28
C LEU A 16 34.65 -25.53 50.52
N VAL A 17 33.59 -25.78 49.75
CA VAL A 17 33.25 -27.14 49.29
C VAL A 17 32.88 -27.02 47.79
N THR A 18 33.74 -27.48 46.93
CA THR A 18 33.52 -27.66 45.49
C THR A 18 32.59 -28.85 45.28
N ALA A 19 31.33 -28.59 44.94
CA ALA A 19 30.46 -29.57 44.31
C ALA A 19 30.48 -29.28 42.80
N VAL A 20 31.16 -30.08 42.05
CA VAL A 20 31.08 -30.11 40.56
C VAL A 20 29.73 -30.74 40.23
N ALA A 21 28.72 -29.92 40.07
CA ALA A 21 27.50 -30.31 39.40
C ALA A 21 27.76 -30.22 37.89
N ALA A 22 27.84 -31.34 37.24
CA ALA A 22 27.76 -31.44 35.79
C ALA A 22 26.41 -30.93 35.34
N CYS A 23 26.32 -29.66 34.98
CA CYS A 23 25.21 -29.14 34.21
C CYS A 23 25.30 -29.78 32.82
N GLY A 24 24.50 -30.81 32.61
CA GLY A 24 24.15 -31.23 31.27
C GLY A 24 23.57 -30.02 30.54
N THR A 25 24.30 -29.55 29.54
CA THR A 25 23.75 -28.63 28.53
C THR A 25 22.61 -29.36 27.83
N SER A 26 21.40 -29.21 28.34
CA SER A 26 20.23 -29.36 27.51
C SER A 26 20.35 -28.25 26.48
N THR A 27 20.89 -28.55 25.33
CA THR A 27 20.64 -27.80 24.11
C THR A 27 19.12 -27.88 23.88
N SER A 28 18.39 -26.97 24.47
CA SER A 28 17.11 -26.57 23.93
C SER A 28 17.47 -26.05 22.54
N GLY A 29 17.33 -26.89 21.53
CA GLY A 29 17.33 -26.47 20.15
C GLY A 29 16.20 -25.43 20.05
N SER A 30 16.55 -24.17 20.17
CA SER A 30 15.69 -23.10 19.68
C SER A 30 15.50 -23.42 18.20
N SER A 31 14.28 -23.65 17.80
CA SER A 31 13.88 -23.77 16.39
C SER A 31 14.07 -22.40 15.71
N ALA A 32 15.32 -22.03 15.46
CA ALA A 32 15.73 -20.74 14.90
C ALA A 32 15.14 -20.47 13.50
N GLY A 33 14.36 -21.41 12.94
CA GLY A 33 13.67 -21.28 11.67
C GLY A 33 12.15 -21.31 11.75
N SER A 34 11.55 -21.20 12.95
CA SER A 34 10.09 -21.24 13.09
C SER A 34 9.42 -19.87 13.31
N THR A 35 10.21 -18.85 13.55
CA THR A 35 9.73 -17.48 13.77
C THR A 35 10.36 -16.54 12.75
N LEU A 36 9.51 -15.82 12.02
CA LEU A 36 9.84 -14.72 11.12
C LEU A 36 9.53 -13.41 11.85
N THR A 37 10.42 -12.44 11.80
CA THR A 37 10.16 -11.08 12.28
C THR A 37 10.21 -10.12 11.12
N ILE A 38 9.21 -9.27 11.04
CA ILE A 38 9.08 -8.21 10.05
C ILE A 38 9.63 -6.91 10.64
N SER A 39 10.20 -6.09 9.78
CA SER A 39 10.51 -4.71 10.09
C SER A 39 9.87 -3.84 9.03
N ASN A 40 8.80 -3.18 9.39
CA ASN A 40 8.07 -2.27 8.52
C ASN A 40 7.79 -0.98 9.30
N GLU A 41 8.07 0.13 8.69
CA GLU A 41 7.58 1.41 9.16
C GLU A 41 6.06 1.41 9.01
N SER A 42 5.35 1.60 10.11
CA SER A 42 3.88 1.56 10.17
C SER A 42 3.28 2.92 10.53
N GLY A 43 4.13 3.94 10.74
CA GLY A 43 3.73 5.31 11.09
C GLY A 43 2.98 5.45 12.42
N SER A 44 2.39 4.36 12.91
CA SER A 44 1.53 4.33 14.08
C SER A 44 1.70 3.06 14.90
N THR A 45 1.10 3.01 16.08
CA THR A 45 0.98 1.78 16.89
C THR A 45 -0.25 0.98 16.47
N TRP A 46 -0.21 -0.34 16.68
CA TRP A 46 -1.33 -1.22 16.37
C TRP A 46 -2.56 -0.91 17.24
N ASN A 47 -3.71 -0.74 16.62
CA ASN A 47 -4.97 -0.48 17.31
C ASN A 47 -5.71 -1.75 17.75
N CYS A 48 -5.25 -2.94 17.32
CA CYS A 48 -5.82 -4.24 17.61
C CYS A 48 -7.33 -4.34 17.26
N GLN A 49 -7.71 -3.75 16.16
CA GLN A 49 -9.01 -3.88 15.52
C GLN A 49 -8.85 -4.65 14.22
N PHE A 50 -9.69 -5.64 13.98
CA PHE A 50 -9.48 -6.64 12.96
C PHE A 50 -10.70 -6.87 12.06
N ASN A 51 -11.64 -5.92 12.03
CA ASN A 51 -12.75 -5.94 11.09
C ASN A 51 -12.22 -5.65 9.67
N PRO A 52 -12.21 -6.63 8.73
CA PRO A 52 -11.57 -6.47 7.43
C PRO A 52 -12.29 -5.50 6.50
N PHE A 53 -13.40 -4.91 6.92
CA PHE A 53 -14.20 -3.93 6.18
C PHE A 53 -14.23 -2.56 6.86
N ASN A 54 -13.25 -2.25 7.71
CA ASN A 54 -13.16 -0.96 8.38
C ASN A 54 -11.87 -0.27 7.95
N GLU A 55 -11.96 0.93 7.41
CA GLU A 55 -10.82 1.74 6.95
C GLU A 55 -9.74 2.01 8.01
N ASN A 56 -10.09 1.90 9.30
CA ASN A 56 -9.14 2.02 10.42
C ASN A 56 -8.67 0.67 10.96
N VAL A 57 -8.64 -0.37 10.15
CA VAL A 57 -8.21 -1.71 10.55
C VAL A 57 -6.70 -1.88 10.42
N ASN A 58 -6.17 -2.91 11.07
CA ASN A 58 -4.83 -3.40 10.76
C ASN A 58 -4.90 -4.27 9.49
N TRP A 59 -4.54 -3.70 8.36
CA TRP A 59 -4.64 -4.32 7.03
C TRP A 59 -3.80 -5.59 6.88
N GLU A 60 -2.78 -5.78 7.73
CA GLU A 60 -1.91 -6.96 7.76
C GLU A 60 -2.65 -8.29 8.05
N LEU A 61 -3.95 -8.22 8.35
CA LEU A 61 -4.78 -9.42 8.44
C LEU A 61 -5.25 -9.93 7.10
N PHE A 62 -5.33 -9.04 6.11
CA PHE A 62 -5.79 -9.42 4.80
C PHE A 62 -4.70 -10.27 4.11
N GLY A 63 -5.05 -11.47 3.72
CA GLY A 63 -4.17 -12.53 3.27
C GLY A 63 -3.87 -13.55 4.39
N PRO A 64 -3.14 -13.21 5.45
CA PRO A 64 -2.80 -14.19 6.50
C PRO A 64 -3.99 -14.75 7.28
N VAL A 65 -5.00 -13.93 7.59
CA VAL A 65 -6.17 -14.31 8.43
C VAL A 65 -7.44 -14.39 7.59
N TYR A 66 -7.74 -13.36 6.82
CA TYR A 66 -8.88 -13.32 5.90
C TYR A 66 -8.38 -13.41 4.46
N GLU A 67 -8.77 -14.45 3.75
CA GLU A 67 -8.35 -14.67 2.37
C GLU A 67 -9.39 -14.15 1.38
N PRO A 68 -8.94 -13.67 0.19
CA PRO A 68 -9.82 -13.44 -0.95
C PRO A 68 -10.15 -14.75 -1.68
N LEU A 69 -10.98 -14.65 -2.72
CA LEU A 69 -11.33 -15.80 -3.56
C LEU A 69 -10.16 -16.28 -4.41
N VAL A 70 -9.39 -15.34 -4.97
CA VAL A 70 -8.24 -15.61 -5.84
C VAL A 70 -7.07 -14.73 -5.44
N PHE A 71 -5.86 -15.13 -5.81
CA PHE A 71 -4.68 -14.28 -5.82
C PHE A 71 -4.47 -13.70 -7.22
N ILE A 72 -4.10 -12.44 -7.35
CA ILE A 72 -3.79 -11.78 -8.63
C ILE A 72 -2.43 -11.09 -8.51
N ASP A 73 -1.47 -11.56 -9.30
CA ASP A 73 -0.11 -11.05 -9.33
C ASP A 73 0.00 -9.82 -10.24
N SER A 74 0.15 -8.65 -9.64
CA SER A 74 0.28 -7.38 -10.36
C SER A 74 1.62 -7.26 -11.10
N LEU A 75 2.68 -7.93 -10.64
CA LEU A 75 3.98 -7.94 -11.31
C LEU A 75 4.05 -8.90 -12.51
N GLU A 76 3.15 -9.90 -12.58
CA GLU A 76 3.00 -10.82 -13.73
C GLU A 76 1.74 -10.47 -14.57
N SER A 77 1.47 -9.19 -14.81
CA SER A 77 0.37 -8.69 -15.66
C SER A 77 -1.02 -9.20 -15.25
N GLY A 78 -1.29 -9.29 -13.97
CA GLY A 78 -2.58 -9.70 -13.44
C GLY A 78 -2.85 -11.21 -13.51
N LYS A 79 -1.81 -12.02 -13.51
CA LYS A 79 -1.95 -13.48 -13.51
C LYS A 79 -2.70 -13.95 -12.27
N ALA A 80 -3.88 -14.53 -12.47
CA ALA A 80 -4.73 -15.00 -11.39
C ALA A 80 -4.43 -16.46 -11.00
N SER A 81 -4.39 -16.72 -9.69
CA SER A 81 -4.15 -18.03 -9.07
C SER A 81 -5.27 -18.40 -8.10
N PRO A 82 -5.68 -19.70 -8.00
CA PRO A 82 -6.69 -20.13 -7.05
C PRO A 82 -6.23 -19.93 -5.59
N TRP A 83 -7.05 -19.26 -4.77
CA TRP A 83 -6.82 -19.17 -3.34
C TRP A 83 -7.96 -19.83 -2.57
N LEU A 84 -8.89 -19.08 -1.95
CA LEU A 84 -10.05 -19.68 -1.27
C LEU A 84 -10.99 -20.39 -2.25
N ALA A 85 -11.19 -19.83 -3.44
CA ALA A 85 -11.81 -20.55 -4.56
C ALA A 85 -10.82 -21.53 -5.17
N LYS A 86 -11.30 -22.72 -5.53
CA LYS A 86 -10.52 -23.75 -6.24
C LYS A 86 -10.32 -23.41 -7.72
N SER A 87 -11.34 -22.81 -8.32
CA SER A 87 -11.36 -22.45 -9.74
C SER A 87 -12.50 -21.49 -10.03
N TRP A 88 -12.45 -20.84 -11.17
CA TRP A 88 -13.54 -20.01 -11.69
C TRP A 88 -13.67 -20.14 -13.20
N SER A 89 -14.80 -19.69 -13.73
CA SER A 89 -15.03 -19.63 -15.18
C SER A 89 -16.01 -18.51 -15.51
N TRP A 90 -15.75 -17.82 -16.61
CA TRP A 90 -16.59 -16.77 -17.16
C TRP A 90 -17.59 -17.32 -18.17
N ASN A 91 -18.73 -16.66 -18.33
CA ASN A 91 -19.63 -16.86 -19.46
C ASN A 91 -19.05 -16.20 -20.73
N ALA A 92 -19.66 -16.43 -21.90
CA ALA A 92 -19.13 -15.94 -23.18
C ALA A 92 -19.18 -14.41 -23.36
N SER A 93 -19.93 -13.68 -22.54
CA SER A 93 -20.03 -12.22 -22.57
C SER A 93 -19.27 -11.55 -21.44
N ASP A 94 -18.51 -12.30 -20.65
CA ASP A 94 -17.75 -11.85 -19.49
C ASP A 94 -18.59 -11.06 -18.42
N THR A 95 -19.92 -11.23 -18.46
CA THR A 95 -20.84 -10.59 -17.52
C THR A 95 -21.17 -11.45 -16.31
N GLN A 96 -20.67 -12.69 -16.27
CA GLN A 96 -20.92 -13.60 -15.16
C GLN A 96 -19.71 -14.50 -14.92
N VAL A 97 -19.23 -14.53 -13.67
CA VAL A 97 -18.21 -15.47 -13.21
C VAL A 97 -18.82 -16.49 -12.26
N THR A 98 -18.43 -17.75 -12.42
CA THR A 98 -18.80 -18.82 -11.51
C THR A 98 -17.56 -19.33 -10.79
N PHE A 99 -17.50 -19.15 -9.47
CA PHE A 99 -16.46 -19.71 -8.61
C PHE A 99 -16.87 -21.08 -8.11
N THR A 100 -15.91 -22.00 -8.05
CA THR A 100 -16.05 -23.29 -7.36
C THR A 100 -15.21 -23.25 -6.09
N MET A 101 -15.84 -23.38 -4.93
CA MET A 101 -15.18 -23.36 -3.64
C MET A 101 -14.39 -24.65 -3.39
N ARG A 102 -13.35 -24.56 -2.56
CA ARG A 102 -12.58 -25.75 -2.13
C ARG A 102 -13.43 -26.64 -1.23
N SER A 103 -13.39 -27.94 -1.47
CA SER A 103 -14.00 -28.92 -0.56
C SER A 103 -13.06 -29.22 0.60
N GLY A 104 -13.61 -29.25 1.82
CA GLY A 104 -12.85 -29.58 3.03
C GLY A 104 -12.05 -28.43 3.61
N ALA A 105 -12.18 -27.20 3.08
CA ALA A 105 -11.70 -26.00 3.74
C ALA A 105 -12.59 -25.67 4.94
N ASN A 106 -11.96 -25.26 6.06
CA ASN A 106 -12.65 -24.88 7.28
C ASN A 106 -12.15 -23.51 7.77
N TRP A 107 -13.03 -22.76 8.39
CA TRP A 107 -12.67 -21.62 9.20
C TRP A 107 -11.76 -22.05 10.35
N GLN A 108 -11.05 -21.12 10.95
CA GLN A 108 -10.09 -21.36 12.04
C GLN A 108 -10.74 -22.00 13.29
N ASP A 109 -12.05 -21.88 13.47
CA ASP A 109 -12.83 -22.52 14.52
C ASP A 109 -13.34 -23.93 14.15
N GLY A 110 -13.01 -24.40 12.95
CA GLY A 110 -13.35 -25.75 12.43
C GLY A 110 -14.69 -25.87 11.72
N VAL A 111 -15.46 -24.78 11.59
CA VAL A 111 -16.70 -24.77 10.79
C VAL A 111 -16.34 -24.80 9.31
N PRO A 112 -17.03 -25.63 8.46
CA PRO A 112 -16.75 -25.69 7.03
C PRO A 112 -16.98 -24.35 6.31
N ILE A 113 -16.04 -23.98 5.42
CA ILE A 113 -16.19 -22.86 4.49
C ILE A 113 -17.06 -23.31 3.31
N THR A 114 -18.08 -22.54 2.98
CA THR A 114 -19.06 -22.86 1.95
C THR A 114 -19.30 -21.70 1.00
N ALA A 115 -20.01 -21.95 -0.09
CA ALA A 115 -20.48 -20.90 -0.98
C ALA A 115 -21.44 -19.90 -0.30
N ALA A 116 -22.10 -20.32 0.80
CA ALA A 116 -22.98 -19.43 1.55
C ALA A 116 -22.20 -18.29 2.24
N ASP A 117 -20.98 -18.55 2.74
CA ASP A 117 -20.14 -17.54 3.37
C ASP A 117 -19.78 -16.41 2.38
N VAL A 118 -19.46 -16.78 1.13
CA VAL A 118 -19.17 -15.79 0.07
C VAL A 118 -20.42 -14.97 -0.25
N VAL A 119 -21.57 -15.63 -0.46
CA VAL A 119 -22.85 -14.94 -0.71
C VAL A 119 -23.23 -14.03 0.45
N TYR A 120 -23.03 -14.51 1.68
CA TYR A 120 -23.25 -13.71 2.89
C TYR A 120 -22.36 -12.47 2.90
N THR A 121 -21.04 -12.61 2.65
CA THR A 121 -20.09 -11.52 2.64
C THR A 121 -20.54 -10.39 1.71
N PHE A 122 -20.80 -10.69 0.45
CA PHE A 122 -21.24 -9.66 -0.51
C PHE A 122 -22.61 -9.08 -0.17
N ASN A 123 -23.54 -9.87 0.37
CA ASN A 123 -24.82 -9.33 0.85
C ASN A 123 -24.67 -8.43 2.09
N LEU A 124 -23.71 -8.71 2.96
CA LEU A 124 -23.35 -7.83 4.08
C LEU A 124 -22.89 -6.48 3.57
N LEU A 125 -21.97 -6.44 2.60
CA LEU A 125 -21.48 -5.21 1.96
C LEU A 125 -22.64 -4.45 1.30
N LYS A 126 -23.53 -5.13 0.60
CA LYS A 126 -24.73 -4.53 -0.01
C LYS A 126 -25.65 -3.85 1.00
N GLN A 127 -25.83 -4.48 2.17
CA GLN A 127 -26.72 -3.97 3.21
C GLN A 127 -26.07 -2.82 4.01
N HIS A 128 -24.76 -2.78 4.08
CA HIS A 128 -23.98 -1.83 4.85
C HIS A 128 -22.91 -1.19 3.96
N THR A 129 -23.31 -0.25 3.13
CA THR A 129 -22.44 0.41 2.13
C THR A 129 -21.17 1.02 2.72
N ALA A 130 -21.16 1.38 4.01
CA ALA A 130 -19.96 1.83 4.71
C ALA A 130 -18.90 0.71 4.92
N LEU A 131 -19.23 -0.55 4.63
CA LEU A 131 -18.29 -1.68 4.65
C LEU A 131 -17.81 -2.06 3.23
N ASP A 132 -18.45 -1.51 2.20
CA ASP A 132 -18.12 -1.79 0.78
C ASP A 132 -17.02 -0.83 0.32
N LEU A 133 -15.81 -0.99 0.89
CA LEU A 133 -14.68 -0.10 0.67
C LEU A 133 -14.22 -0.08 -0.79
N ASN A 134 -14.37 -1.20 -1.50
CA ASN A 134 -14.01 -1.34 -2.91
C ASN A 134 -15.13 -0.91 -3.86
N ALA A 135 -16.28 -0.50 -3.32
CA ALA A 135 -17.49 -0.21 -4.09
C ALA A 135 -17.93 -1.38 -5.00
N ASP A 136 -17.83 -2.62 -4.49
CA ASP A 136 -18.17 -3.85 -5.23
C ASP A 136 -19.57 -3.80 -5.83
N TRP A 137 -20.53 -3.23 -5.10
CA TRP A 137 -21.90 -3.12 -5.55
C TRP A 137 -22.16 -1.99 -6.56
N SER A 138 -21.15 -1.21 -6.92
CA SER A 138 -21.24 -0.29 -8.07
C SER A 138 -21.18 -1.04 -9.41
N VAL A 139 -20.61 -2.26 -9.41
CA VAL A 139 -20.41 -3.10 -10.60
C VAL A 139 -21.15 -4.44 -10.53
N LEU A 140 -21.48 -4.92 -9.33
CA LEU A 140 -22.18 -6.17 -9.10
C LEU A 140 -23.70 -6.02 -9.18
N LYS A 141 -24.34 -6.83 -10.00
CA LYS A 141 -25.79 -6.99 -10.09
C LYS A 141 -26.34 -8.01 -9.09
N SER A 142 -25.66 -9.15 -8.95
CA SER A 142 -26.06 -10.20 -8.02
C SER A 142 -24.92 -11.14 -7.67
N VAL A 143 -24.94 -11.65 -6.42
CA VAL A 143 -24.10 -12.74 -5.95
C VAL A 143 -25.02 -13.82 -5.39
N VAL A 144 -24.99 -15.01 -5.97
CA VAL A 144 -25.93 -16.10 -5.61
C VAL A 144 -25.21 -17.44 -5.52
N GLN A 145 -25.67 -18.29 -4.60
CA GLN A 145 -25.20 -19.65 -4.48
C GLN A 145 -25.82 -20.55 -5.59
N LYS A 146 -24.99 -21.40 -6.17
CA LYS A 146 -25.42 -22.44 -7.12
C LYS A 146 -24.97 -23.82 -6.65
N GLY A 147 -25.92 -24.63 -6.26
CA GLY A 147 -25.60 -25.92 -5.61
C GLY A 147 -24.95 -25.72 -4.24
N SER A 148 -24.13 -26.69 -3.81
CA SER A 148 -23.51 -26.66 -2.48
C SER A 148 -22.17 -25.93 -2.41
N ASN A 149 -21.46 -25.76 -3.54
CA ASN A 149 -20.07 -25.30 -3.54
C ASN A 149 -19.76 -24.29 -4.65
N GLN A 150 -20.75 -23.73 -5.33
CA GLN A 150 -20.52 -22.71 -6.35
C GLN A 150 -21.16 -21.38 -5.97
N VAL A 151 -20.47 -20.30 -6.32
CA VAL A 151 -20.97 -18.93 -6.26
C VAL A 151 -21.00 -18.37 -7.67
N VAL A 152 -22.10 -17.75 -8.03
CA VAL A 152 -22.25 -17.04 -9.31
C VAL A 152 -22.36 -15.55 -9.00
N MET A 153 -21.41 -14.78 -9.50
CA MET A 153 -21.44 -13.33 -9.50
C MET A 153 -21.83 -12.83 -10.88
N THR A 154 -22.82 -11.95 -10.94
CA THR A 154 -23.28 -11.32 -12.17
C THR A 154 -22.98 -9.83 -12.08
N PHE A 155 -22.39 -9.27 -13.10
CA PHE A 155 -22.02 -7.85 -13.23
C PHE A 155 -23.07 -7.11 -14.07
N ASP A 156 -23.12 -5.79 -13.95
CA ASP A 156 -24.00 -4.96 -14.78
C ASP A 156 -23.49 -4.83 -16.22
N GLY A 157 -22.17 -4.97 -16.43
CA GLY A 157 -21.47 -5.04 -17.72
C GLY A 157 -20.45 -6.18 -17.74
N PRO A 158 -19.47 -6.18 -18.64
CA PRO A 158 -18.29 -7.04 -18.58
C PRO A 158 -17.54 -6.84 -17.27
N GLY A 159 -17.20 -7.93 -16.57
CA GLY A 159 -16.65 -7.88 -15.22
C GLY A 159 -15.14 -8.16 -15.13
N LEU A 160 -14.43 -8.26 -16.26
CA LEU A 160 -12.99 -8.64 -16.24
C LEU A 160 -12.14 -7.62 -15.49
N THR A 161 -12.36 -6.34 -15.71
CA THR A 161 -11.67 -5.26 -14.97
C THR A 161 -12.06 -5.27 -13.51
N SER A 162 -13.34 -5.40 -13.18
CA SER A 162 -13.83 -5.45 -11.80
C SER A 162 -13.46 -6.73 -11.04
N PHE A 163 -12.93 -7.74 -11.74
CA PHE A 163 -12.54 -9.02 -11.12
C PHE A 163 -11.45 -8.85 -10.06
N TYR A 164 -10.53 -7.91 -10.27
CA TYR A 164 -9.51 -7.58 -9.28
C TYR A 164 -10.16 -7.14 -7.96
N LEU A 165 -11.05 -6.16 -7.99
CA LEU A 165 -11.72 -5.64 -6.79
C LEU A 165 -12.52 -6.72 -6.06
N VAL A 166 -13.40 -7.45 -6.78
CA VAL A 166 -14.35 -8.38 -6.15
C VAL A 166 -13.74 -9.74 -5.78
N ALA A 167 -12.67 -10.17 -6.43
CA ALA A 167 -12.15 -11.53 -6.24
C ALA A 167 -10.79 -11.59 -5.53
N TYR A 168 -10.01 -10.50 -5.60
CA TYR A 168 -8.70 -10.40 -4.97
C TYR A 168 -8.72 -9.41 -3.80
N ASP A 169 -9.39 -8.27 -3.94
CA ASP A 169 -9.31 -7.18 -2.95
C ASP A 169 -10.44 -7.23 -1.91
N THR A 170 -11.36 -8.19 -2.02
CA THR A 170 -12.46 -8.38 -1.07
C THR A 170 -12.25 -9.63 -0.22
N PRO A 171 -11.99 -9.48 1.11
CA PRO A 171 -11.85 -10.59 2.04
C PRO A 171 -13.18 -11.29 2.30
N ILE A 172 -13.16 -12.62 2.52
CA ILE A 172 -14.36 -13.41 2.82
C ILE A 172 -14.46 -13.65 4.32
N VAL A 173 -15.65 -13.46 4.89
CA VAL A 173 -15.93 -13.61 6.33
C VAL A 173 -16.92 -14.73 6.65
N PRO A 174 -16.86 -15.34 7.85
CA PRO A 174 -17.72 -16.45 8.25
C PRO A 174 -19.15 -15.99 8.56
N GLU A 175 -20.14 -16.48 7.79
CA GLU A 175 -21.56 -16.20 8.01
C GLU A 175 -22.01 -16.56 9.44
N HIS A 176 -21.57 -17.71 9.96
CA HIS A 176 -22.00 -18.22 11.26
C HIS A 176 -21.60 -17.35 12.46
N ILE A 177 -20.62 -16.43 12.26
CA ILE A 177 -20.20 -15.42 13.24
C ILE A 177 -20.86 -14.09 12.90
N TRP A 178 -20.60 -13.58 11.69
CA TRP A 178 -20.96 -12.22 11.29
C TRP A 178 -22.48 -11.97 11.24
N SER A 179 -23.28 -13.01 10.96
CA SER A 179 -24.75 -12.91 11.00
C SER A 179 -25.33 -12.62 12.39
N LYS A 180 -24.53 -12.78 13.45
CA LYS A 180 -24.94 -12.52 14.85
C LYS A 180 -24.52 -11.13 15.35
N ILE A 181 -23.75 -10.39 14.54
CA ILE A 181 -23.27 -9.06 14.89
C ILE A 181 -24.36 -8.05 14.59
N SER A 182 -24.82 -7.35 15.62
CA SER A 182 -25.92 -6.38 15.50
C SER A 182 -25.56 -5.12 14.72
N ASN A 183 -24.30 -4.68 14.81
CA ASN A 183 -23.77 -3.55 14.03
C ASN A 183 -22.38 -3.89 13.50
N PRO A 184 -22.30 -4.41 12.26
CA PRO A 184 -21.02 -4.80 11.66
C PRO A 184 -20.13 -3.61 11.33
N VAL A 185 -20.69 -2.41 11.11
CA VAL A 185 -19.91 -1.19 10.78
C VAL A 185 -18.98 -0.78 11.93
N THR A 186 -19.44 -0.94 13.16
CA THR A 186 -18.67 -0.56 14.37
C THR A 186 -18.09 -1.76 15.12
N TYR A 187 -18.18 -2.94 14.53
CA TYR A 187 -17.66 -4.17 15.13
C TYR A 187 -16.12 -4.21 15.05
N PRO A 188 -15.40 -4.28 16.18
CA PRO A 188 -13.94 -4.19 16.16
C PRO A 188 -13.25 -5.52 15.85
N ASP A 189 -13.97 -6.63 15.79
CA ASP A 189 -13.47 -8.00 15.56
C ASP A 189 -12.17 -8.34 16.30
N LYS A 190 -12.14 -8.17 17.60
CA LYS A 190 -10.92 -8.35 18.44
C LYS A 190 -10.38 -9.78 18.47
N ASN A 191 -11.14 -10.76 18.02
CA ASN A 191 -10.77 -12.17 17.95
C ASN A 191 -11.19 -12.73 16.59
N PRO A 192 -10.50 -12.36 15.53
CA PRO A 192 -10.89 -12.72 14.18
C PRO A 192 -10.85 -14.24 13.96
N VAL A 193 -11.85 -14.74 13.26
CA VAL A 193 -11.92 -16.12 12.79
C VAL A 193 -11.96 -16.08 11.28
N GLY A 194 -10.81 -16.28 10.66
CA GLY A 194 -10.65 -16.23 9.20
C GLY A 194 -10.50 -17.60 8.56
N SER A 195 -10.28 -17.61 7.26
CA SER A 195 -9.98 -18.80 6.45
C SER A 195 -8.48 -19.09 6.38
N GLY A 196 -7.65 -18.09 6.70
CA GLY A 196 -6.24 -18.01 6.36
C GLY A 196 -5.30 -18.93 7.13
N ALA A 197 -4.06 -18.90 6.67
CA ALA A 197 -2.97 -19.75 7.19
C ALA A 197 -2.52 -19.37 8.60
N TYR A 198 -2.89 -18.19 9.10
CA TYR A 198 -2.50 -17.71 10.42
C TYR A 198 -3.69 -17.21 11.22
N THR A 199 -3.56 -17.32 12.54
CA THR A 199 -4.46 -16.74 13.54
C THR A 199 -3.73 -15.64 14.31
N ILE A 200 -4.46 -14.71 14.94
CA ILE A 200 -3.86 -13.74 15.86
C ILE A 200 -3.54 -14.45 17.18
N GLY A 201 -2.25 -14.60 17.48
CA GLY A 201 -1.77 -15.15 18.75
C GLY A 201 -1.82 -14.11 19.87
N SER A 202 -1.47 -12.87 19.57
CA SER A 202 -1.59 -11.72 20.46
C SER A 202 -1.48 -10.41 19.66
N CYS A 203 -2.06 -9.35 20.19
CA CYS A 203 -1.86 -8.00 19.69
C CYS A 203 -1.66 -7.06 20.90
N THR A 204 -0.67 -6.20 20.77
CA THR A 204 -0.42 -5.04 21.64
C THR A 204 -0.14 -3.83 20.75
N PRO A 205 -0.15 -2.61 21.27
CA PRO A 205 0.23 -1.44 20.48
C PRO A 205 1.61 -1.55 19.81
N GLU A 206 2.52 -2.35 20.37
CA GLU A 206 3.89 -2.48 19.88
C GLU A 206 4.11 -3.67 18.95
N ASN A 207 3.20 -4.67 18.93
CA ASN A 207 3.42 -5.89 18.12
C ASN A 207 2.15 -6.68 17.85
N ILE A 208 1.95 -7.12 16.62
CA ILE A 208 1.03 -8.19 16.26
C ILE A 208 1.83 -9.49 16.13
N LYS A 209 1.34 -10.55 16.76
CA LYS A 209 1.90 -11.89 16.62
C LYS A 209 0.90 -12.79 15.91
N PHE A 210 1.29 -13.26 14.73
CA PHE A 210 0.59 -14.29 14.00
C PHE A 210 1.11 -15.68 14.38
N VAL A 211 0.21 -16.65 14.50
CA VAL A 211 0.53 -18.05 14.79
C VAL A 211 -0.09 -18.95 13.74
N ALA A 212 0.67 -19.92 13.26
CA ALA A 212 0.23 -20.86 12.22
C ALA A 212 -1.10 -21.55 12.56
N ASN A 213 -2.03 -21.51 11.63
CA ASN A 213 -3.29 -22.24 11.69
C ASN A 213 -3.02 -23.73 11.37
N LYS A 214 -3.06 -24.59 12.39
CA LYS A 214 -2.80 -26.03 12.25
C LYS A 214 -3.86 -26.77 11.46
N HIS A 215 -4.99 -26.14 11.19
CA HIS A 215 -6.12 -26.69 10.45
C HIS A 215 -6.27 -26.05 9.07
N TYR A 216 -5.23 -25.34 8.61
CA TYR A 216 -5.26 -24.73 7.29
C TYR A 216 -5.46 -25.77 6.20
N TYR A 217 -6.26 -25.43 5.20
CA TYR A 217 -6.75 -26.39 4.21
C TYR A 217 -5.69 -26.83 3.17
N LEU A 218 -4.58 -26.09 3.02
CA LEU A 218 -3.47 -26.51 2.16
C LEU A 218 -2.52 -27.42 2.97
N PRO A 219 -2.34 -28.68 2.56
CA PRO A 219 -1.54 -29.63 3.32
C PRO A 219 -0.07 -29.19 3.43
N GLY A 220 0.44 -29.12 4.66
CA GLY A 220 1.81 -28.77 4.96
C GLY A 220 2.10 -27.26 5.02
N GLU A 221 1.09 -26.44 4.87
CA GLU A 221 1.17 -24.98 5.04
C GLU A 221 0.44 -24.53 6.31
N PRO A 222 0.86 -23.39 6.87
CA PRO A 222 2.10 -22.66 6.60
C PRO A 222 3.31 -23.36 7.24
N LYS A 223 4.49 -23.20 6.63
CA LYS A 223 5.75 -23.79 7.16
C LYS A 223 6.34 -22.96 8.29
N ILE A 224 6.12 -21.66 8.29
CA ILE A 224 6.55 -20.74 9.34
C ILE A 224 5.51 -20.78 10.46
N GLN A 225 5.96 -21.02 11.70
CA GLN A 225 5.03 -21.24 12.82
C GLN A 225 4.58 -19.94 13.50
N THR A 226 5.41 -18.90 13.44
CA THR A 226 5.15 -17.61 14.08
C THR A 226 5.66 -16.50 13.21
N VAL A 227 4.87 -15.42 13.09
CA VAL A 227 5.32 -14.16 12.49
C VAL A 227 5.11 -13.07 13.55
N ASN A 228 6.16 -12.30 13.83
CA ASN A 228 6.09 -11.09 14.65
C ASN A 228 6.09 -9.88 13.72
N TYR A 229 5.17 -8.97 13.96
CA TYR A 229 5.03 -7.74 13.20
C TYR A 229 5.05 -6.53 14.17
N PRO A 230 6.25 -6.06 14.54
CA PRO A 230 6.41 -4.88 15.39
C PRO A 230 5.89 -3.62 14.70
N ALA A 231 5.41 -2.65 15.48
CA ALA A 231 5.08 -1.31 15.01
C ALA A 231 6.30 -0.40 15.14
N PHE A 232 6.64 0.33 14.08
CA PHE A 232 7.65 1.37 14.06
C PHE A 232 7.02 2.69 13.61
N LEU A 233 7.30 3.77 14.34
CA LEU A 233 6.73 5.11 14.06
C LEU A 233 7.52 5.88 12.98
N SER A 234 8.63 5.32 12.52
CA SER A 234 9.45 5.89 11.45
C SER A 234 10.42 4.82 10.93
N ASN A 235 10.94 5.02 9.71
CA ASN A 235 11.86 4.08 9.08
C ASN A 235 13.22 3.96 9.80
N THR A 236 13.71 4.96 10.51
CA THR A 236 15.03 4.91 11.19
C THR A 236 15.16 3.76 12.21
N PRO A 237 14.26 3.55 13.19
CA PRO A 237 14.34 2.41 14.09
C PRO A 237 14.07 1.09 13.38
N ALA A 238 13.19 1.05 12.37
CA ALA A 238 12.93 -0.14 11.57
C ALA A 238 14.18 -0.56 10.77
N ASN A 239 14.89 0.39 10.17
CA ASN A 239 16.17 0.16 9.49
C ASN A 239 17.21 -0.50 10.40
N GLN A 240 17.30 -0.06 11.66
CA GLN A 240 18.25 -0.62 12.61
C GLN A 240 17.92 -2.07 12.97
N GLU A 241 16.64 -2.41 13.11
CA GLU A 241 16.16 -3.77 13.39
C GLU A 241 16.60 -4.76 12.30
N LEU A 242 16.50 -4.36 11.03
CA LEU A 242 17.01 -5.14 9.89
C LEU A 242 18.54 -5.25 9.89
N ALA A 243 19.24 -4.13 10.09
CA ALA A 243 20.70 -4.08 10.03
C ALA A 243 21.34 -4.91 11.16
N ASP A 244 20.70 -5.00 12.32
CA ASP A 244 21.12 -5.80 13.46
C ASP A 244 20.74 -7.31 13.32
N GLY A 245 20.02 -7.66 12.24
CA GLY A 245 19.58 -9.03 11.96
C GLY A 245 18.46 -9.54 12.87
N GLN A 246 17.77 -8.65 13.56
CA GLN A 246 16.62 -8.97 14.41
C GLN A 246 15.39 -9.28 13.58
N ALA A 247 15.25 -8.63 12.42
CA ALA A 247 14.20 -8.89 11.43
C ALA A 247 14.76 -9.57 10.17
N GLN A 248 13.90 -10.28 9.45
CA GLN A 248 14.25 -11.01 8.24
C GLN A 248 13.51 -10.51 6.99
N TRP A 249 12.52 -9.64 7.14
CA TRP A 249 11.71 -9.10 6.06
C TRP A 249 11.37 -7.65 6.35
N GLY A 250 11.70 -6.75 5.45
CA GLY A 250 11.53 -5.31 5.59
C GLY A 250 10.69 -4.72 4.47
N ASN A 251 10.16 -3.52 4.73
CA ASN A 251 9.45 -2.68 3.77
C ASN A 251 9.65 -1.22 4.17
N GLN A 252 10.84 -0.69 3.88
CA GLN A 252 11.11 0.70 4.21
C GLN A 252 12.32 1.27 3.45
N PHE A 253 12.33 2.58 3.30
CA PHE A 253 13.48 3.30 2.76
C PHE A 253 14.71 3.18 3.67
N ILE A 254 15.84 2.73 3.10
CA ILE A 254 17.14 2.64 3.78
C ILE A 254 18.19 3.46 3.05
N PRO A 255 18.59 4.64 3.53
CA PRO A 255 19.66 5.41 2.93
C PRO A 255 20.95 4.58 2.79
N SER A 256 21.56 4.61 1.59
CA SER A 256 22.79 3.85 1.31
C SER A 256 22.69 2.36 1.68
N ILE A 257 21.60 1.68 1.30
CA ILE A 257 21.24 0.31 1.67
C ILE A 257 22.40 -0.68 1.48
N GLN A 258 23.25 -0.48 0.46
CA GLN A 258 24.38 -1.36 0.20
C GLN A 258 25.32 -1.46 1.42
N SER A 259 25.75 -0.33 1.96
CA SER A 259 26.67 -0.29 3.11
C SER A 259 25.96 -0.47 4.46
N PHE A 260 24.70 -0.01 4.55
CA PHE A 260 23.93 -0.06 5.80
C PHE A 260 23.40 -1.46 6.09
N TYR A 261 22.93 -2.18 5.06
CA TYR A 261 22.25 -3.46 5.20
C TYR A 261 22.93 -4.59 4.41
N SER A 262 23.06 -4.46 3.08
CA SER A 262 23.46 -5.58 2.20
C SER A 262 24.88 -6.10 2.49
N ASP A 263 25.85 -5.21 2.70
CA ASP A 263 27.25 -5.58 2.98
C ASP A 263 27.45 -6.19 4.37
N LYS A 264 26.47 -6.08 5.28
CA LYS A 264 26.54 -6.69 6.62
C LYS A 264 26.50 -8.21 6.58
N SER A 265 25.83 -8.79 5.57
CA SER A 265 25.72 -10.24 5.41
C SER A 265 25.47 -10.62 3.95
N PRO A 266 26.10 -11.71 3.46
CA PRO A 266 25.80 -12.22 2.11
C PRO A 266 24.35 -12.72 1.97
N ASN A 267 23.64 -12.89 3.09
CA ASN A 267 22.24 -13.30 3.10
C ASN A 267 21.26 -12.11 3.02
N ASN A 268 21.72 -10.89 3.31
CA ASN A 268 20.91 -9.69 3.21
C ASN A 268 20.74 -9.32 1.73
N LYS A 269 19.50 -9.19 1.31
CA LYS A 269 19.09 -8.91 -0.07
C LYS A 269 18.04 -7.82 -0.07
N TYR A 270 17.93 -7.13 -1.17
CA TYR A 270 16.84 -6.20 -1.45
C TYR A 270 16.46 -6.24 -2.92
N TRP A 271 15.23 -5.85 -3.21
CA TRP A 271 14.70 -5.67 -4.55
C TRP A 271 13.51 -4.72 -4.48
N PHE A 272 13.54 -3.69 -5.29
CA PHE A 272 12.58 -2.59 -5.28
C PHE A 272 11.89 -2.49 -6.65
N PRO A 273 10.84 -3.28 -6.92
CA PRO A 273 10.09 -3.16 -8.16
C PRO A 273 9.23 -1.89 -8.16
N PRO A 274 9.29 -1.04 -9.20
CA PRO A 274 8.37 0.08 -9.35
C PRO A 274 6.95 -0.42 -9.55
N THR A 275 6.01 0.09 -8.78
CA THR A 275 4.60 -0.35 -8.78
C THR A 275 3.60 0.79 -8.90
N LEU A 276 3.96 1.99 -8.43
CA LEU A 276 3.12 3.18 -8.32
C LEU A 276 3.91 4.45 -8.68
N ASN A 277 3.28 5.61 -8.48
CA ASN A 277 3.98 6.89 -8.45
C ASN A 277 3.87 7.51 -7.06
N ASN A 278 4.92 8.22 -6.62
CA ASN A 278 4.84 9.21 -5.57
C ASN A 278 4.51 10.56 -6.20
N ASP A 279 3.38 11.13 -5.81
CA ASP A 279 2.74 12.24 -6.48
C ASP A 279 2.66 13.48 -5.62
N LEU A 280 2.79 14.64 -6.24
CA LEU A 280 2.31 15.89 -5.66
C LEU A 280 0.81 16.01 -5.97
N PHE A 281 -0.03 15.69 -4.99
CA PHE A 281 -1.48 15.88 -5.05
C PHE A 281 -1.82 17.36 -4.95
N ILE A 282 -2.69 17.82 -5.81
CA ILE A 282 -3.06 19.23 -5.94
C ILE A 282 -4.54 19.39 -5.64
N ASN A 283 -4.90 20.04 -4.55
CA ASN A 283 -6.31 20.29 -4.26
C ASN A 283 -6.88 21.32 -5.24
N LEU A 284 -7.56 20.86 -6.27
CA LEU A 284 -8.08 21.66 -7.38
C LEU A 284 -9.20 22.63 -6.97
N THR A 285 -9.71 22.51 -5.74
CA THR A 285 -10.73 23.44 -5.20
C THR A 285 -10.10 24.69 -4.59
N LYS A 286 -8.76 24.70 -4.40
CA LYS A 286 -8.07 25.84 -3.79
C LYS A 286 -7.73 26.91 -4.83
N PRO A 287 -7.89 28.21 -4.49
CA PRO A 287 -7.53 29.31 -5.39
C PRO A 287 -6.10 29.20 -5.90
N LEU A 288 -5.87 29.55 -7.16
CA LEU A 288 -4.62 29.50 -7.92
C LEU A 288 -4.19 28.08 -8.30
N LEU A 289 -4.54 27.03 -7.53
CA LEU A 289 -4.26 25.63 -7.88
C LEU A 289 -5.25 25.07 -8.93
N ASP A 290 -6.42 25.69 -9.08
CA ASP A 290 -7.36 25.45 -10.18
C ASP A 290 -6.85 25.92 -11.55
N ASN A 291 -5.79 26.74 -11.58
CA ASN A 291 -5.17 27.26 -12.79
C ASN A 291 -4.15 26.26 -13.37
N VAL A 292 -4.45 25.69 -14.55
CA VAL A 292 -3.56 24.75 -15.23
C VAL A 292 -2.15 25.29 -15.46
N ALA A 293 -2.01 26.61 -15.82
CA ALA A 293 -0.69 27.20 -16.05
C ALA A 293 0.17 27.23 -14.76
N VAL A 294 -0.43 27.31 -13.58
CA VAL A 294 0.31 27.19 -12.31
C VAL A 294 0.82 25.77 -12.13
N ARG A 295 -0.03 24.76 -12.37
CA ARG A 295 0.33 23.35 -12.26
C ARG A 295 1.39 22.95 -13.32
N GLU A 296 1.24 23.47 -14.55
CA GLU A 296 2.22 23.28 -15.62
C GLU A 296 3.58 23.87 -15.22
N ALA A 297 3.60 25.08 -14.65
CA ALA A 297 4.83 25.70 -14.17
C ALA A 297 5.45 24.91 -13.01
N MET A 298 4.66 24.38 -12.09
CA MET A 298 5.12 23.48 -11.02
C MET A 298 5.80 22.23 -11.59
N SER A 299 5.19 21.57 -12.58
CA SER A 299 5.75 20.36 -13.19
C SER A 299 7.10 20.61 -13.89
N TYR A 300 7.25 21.74 -14.59
CA TYR A 300 8.56 22.14 -15.18
C TYR A 300 9.58 22.59 -14.13
N ALA A 301 9.14 23.00 -12.94
CA ALA A 301 10.02 23.46 -11.88
C ALA A 301 10.66 22.32 -11.07
N ILE A 302 10.17 21.08 -11.20
CA ILE A 302 10.66 19.92 -10.45
C ILE A 302 11.73 19.18 -11.25
N ASP A 303 12.95 19.11 -10.73
CA ASP A 303 14.00 18.21 -11.21
C ASP A 303 13.83 16.80 -10.62
N ARG A 304 12.99 16.02 -11.27
CA ARG A 304 12.68 14.65 -10.87
C ARG A 304 13.92 13.77 -10.74
N SER A 305 14.93 14.01 -11.59
CA SER A 305 16.20 13.29 -11.51
C SER A 305 16.96 13.63 -10.23
N LYS A 306 16.90 14.88 -9.79
CA LYS A 306 17.51 15.31 -8.54
C LYS A 306 16.74 14.77 -7.32
N VAL A 307 15.41 14.76 -7.36
CA VAL A 307 14.59 14.13 -6.31
C VAL A 307 14.97 12.66 -6.19
N SER A 308 14.96 11.92 -7.31
CA SER A 308 15.37 10.51 -7.35
C SER A 308 16.77 10.28 -6.78
N THR A 309 17.76 11.08 -7.14
CA THR A 309 19.16 10.82 -6.73
C THR A 309 19.50 11.32 -5.33
N ASP A 310 18.99 12.48 -4.93
CA ASP A 310 19.35 13.14 -3.68
C ASP A 310 18.35 12.84 -2.54
N GLY A 311 17.06 12.65 -2.87
CA GLY A 311 16.00 12.22 -1.95
C GLY A 311 15.98 10.70 -1.78
N GLU A 312 15.83 9.99 -2.91
CA GLU A 312 15.58 8.54 -2.96
C GLU A 312 16.84 7.69 -3.16
N TYR A 313 18.02 8.26 -3.13
CA TYR A 313 19.29 7.56 -3.38
C TYR A 313 19.33 6.77 -4.70
N GLY A 314 18.49 7.14 -5.67
CA GLY A 314 18.35 6.49 -6.97
C GLY A 314 17.56 5.18 -6.92
N TYR A 315 16.87 4.86 -5.84
CA TYR A 315 16.05 3.65 -5.72
C TYR A 315 14.70 3.81 -6.40
N GLU A 316 14.12 5.00 -6.32
CA GLU A 316 12.90 5.39 -7.01
C GLU A 316 13.23 6.17 -8.29
N PRO A 317 12.93 5.62 -9.48
CA PRO A 317 13.22 6.32 -10.74
C PRO A 317 12.38 7.60 -10.89
N PRO A 318 12.86 8.59 -11.68
CA PRO A 318 12.05 9.75 -12.03
C PRO A 318 10.75 9.34 -12.73
N ALA A 319 9.60 9.78 -12.21
CA ALA A 319 8.31 9.47 -12.81
C ALA A 319 8.05 10.25 -14.11
N ASN A 320 7.21 9.69 -14.96
CA ASN A 320 6.73 10.33 -16.17
C ASN A 320 5.42 11.07 -15.88
N GLN A 321 5.29 12.32 -16.37
CA GLN A 321 4.05 13.11 -16.18
C GLN A 321 2.80 12.44 -16.77
N SER A 322 2.93 11.45 -17.66
CA SER A 322 1.78 10.67 -18.14
C SER A 322 1.12 9.82 -17.04
N GLY A 323 1.81 9.55 -15.91
CA GLY A 323 1.36 8.68 -14.84
C GLY A 323 1.62 7.18 -15.07
N ILE A 324 2.28 6.80 -16.18
CA ILE A 324 2.59 5.39 -16.44
C ILE A 324 3.90 5.00 -15.77
N VAL A 325 3.84 4.03 -14.86
CA VAL A 325 4.99 3.45 -14.15
C VAL A 325 5.79 2.53 -15.09
N THR A 326 7.12 2.72 -15.10
CA THR A 326 8.03 1.94 -15.94
C THR A 326 9.12 1.26 -15.10
N PRO A 327 9.58 0.06 -15.44
CA PRO A 327 9.21 -0.74 -16.64
C PRO A 327 7.90 -1.52 -16.51
N THR A 328 7.26 -1.54 -15.35
CA THR A 328 6.13 -2.43 -15.02
C THR A 328 4.99 -2.31 -16.03
N PHE A 329 4.61 -1.09 -16.38
CA PHE A 329 3.53 -0.84 -17.35
C PHE A 329 3.99 -0.20 -18.66
N SER A 330 5.26 -0.41 -19.06
CA SER A 330 5.82 0.20 -20.29
C SER A 330 5.02 -0.05 -21.56
N SER A 331 4.30 -1.18 -21.65
CA SER A 331 3.44 -1.48 -22.79
C SER A 331 2.22 -0.57 -22.94
N TRP A 332 1.88 0.18 -21.89
CA TRP A 332 0.77 1.13 -21.88
C TRP A 332 1.20 2.57 -22.18
N LEU A 333 2.51 2.86 -22.21
CA LEU A 333 3.02 4.21 -22.40
C LEU A 333 2.87 4.66 -23.85
N ASP A 334 2.13 5.75 -24.09
CA ASP A 334 2.13 6.43 -25.38
C ASP A 334 3.34 7.35 -25.52
N THR A 335 4.38 6.84 -26.18
CA THR A 335 5.64 7.59 -26.39
C THR A 335 5.47 8.80 -27.32
N SER A 336 4.41 8.87 -28.11
CA SER A 336 4.13 10.04 -28.97
C SER A 336 3.63 11.22 -28.14
N LEU A 337 2.77 10.95 -27.14
CA LEU A 337 2.28 11.95 -26.21
C LEU A 337 3.41 12.47 -25.31
N THR A 338 4.22 11.59 -24.73
CA THR A 338 5.32 11.99 -23.86
C THR A 338 6.42 12.77 -24.59
N SER A 339 6.59 12.53 -25.89
CA SER A 339 7.46 13.35 -26.75
C SER A 339 6.89 14.73 -27.07
N GLN A 340 5.56 14.85 -27.15
CA GLN A 340 4.88 16.12 -27.41
C GLN A 340 4.80 16.99 -26.15
N TYR A 341 4.55 16.36 -25.00
CA TYR A 341 4.41 17.00 -23.68
C TYR A 341 5.59 16.61 -22.79
N ASP A 342 6.79 17.08 -23.20
CA ASP A 342 8.02 16.86 -22.44
C ASP A 342 8.07 17.80 -21.22
N TYR A 343 7.91 17.22 -20.02
CA TYR A 343 8.02 17.93 -18.73
C TYR A 343 9.41 17.77 -18.11
N THR A 344 10.44 17.74 -18.93
CA THR A 344 11.83 17.83 -18.46
C THR A 344 12.05 19.14 -17.70
N TYR A 345 12.80 19.08 -16.61
CA TYR A 345 13.10 20.22 -15.76
C TYR A 345 13.58 21.45 -16.57
N ASP A 346 12.80 22.51 -16.52
CA ASP A 346 13.07 23.79 -17.20
C ASP A 346 12.51 24.96 -16.39
N PRO A 347 13.29 25.48 -15.42
CA PRO A 347 12.86 26.62 -14.59
C PRO A 347 12.59 27.90 -15.40
N ALA A 348 13.26 28.08 -16.54
CA ALA A 348 13.01 29.25 -17.39
C ALA A 348 11.65 29.16 -18.09
N LYS A 349 11.28 27.96 -18.55
CA LYS A 349 9.95 27.70 -19.10
C LYS A 349 8.85 27.86 -18.04
N ALA A 350 9.08 27.36 -16.84
CA ALA A 350 8.16 27.57 -15.71
C ALA A 350 7.87 29.05 -15.46
N GLU A 351 8.89 29.89 -15.38
CA GLU A 351 8.73 31.34 -15.23
C GLU A 351 8.03 31.99 -16.45
N GLN A 352 8.33 31.53 -17.66
CA GLN A 352 7.67 32.01 -18.89
C GLN A 352 6.16 31.69 -18.89
N ILE A 353 5.78 30.48 -18.49
CA ILE A 353 4.38 30.06 -18.38
C ILE A 353 3.63 30.96 -17.41
N LEU A 354 4.18 31.19 -16.20
CA LEU A 354 3.56 32.05 -15.20
C LEU A 354 3.42 33.48 -15.72
N THR A 355 4.45 34.01 -16.38
CA THR A 355 4.40 35.37 -16.96
C THR A 355 3.33 35.47 -18.04
N THR A 356 3.24 34.46 -18.91
CA THR A 356 2.23 34.39 -20.00
C THR A 356 0.83 34.28 -19.42
N ALA A 357 0.65 33.60 -18.29
CA ALA A 357 -0.60 33.48 -17.57
C ALA A 357 -0.98 34.76 -16.78
N GLY A 358 -0.19 35.82 -16.88
CA GLY A 358 -0.48 37.13 -16.28
C GLY A 358 0.02 37.31 -14.85
N PHE A 359 0.89 36.42 -14.37
CA PHE A 359 1.56 36.59 -13.08
C PHE A 359 2.78 37.50 -13.21
N THR A 360 3.10 38.22 -12.15
CA THR A 360 4.28 39.09 -12.05
C THR A 360 5.03 38.82 -10.75
N LYS A 361 6.37 38.90 -10.76
CA LYS A 361 7.15 38.73 -9.53
C LYS A 361 6.96 39.93 -8.60
N GLY A 362 6.56 39.65 -7.36
CA GLY A 362 6.51 40.63 -6.28
C GLY A 362 7.92 41.04 -5.79
N SER A 363 7.98 41.97 -4.84
CA SER A 363 9.25 42.45 -4.26
C SER A 363 10.02 41.35 -3.50
N ASN A 364 9.35 40.30 -3.08
CA ASN A 364 9.91 39.12 -2.43
C ASN A 364 10.34 38.01 -3.42
N GLY A 365 10.24 38.28 -4.73
CA GLY A 365 10.57 37.32 -5.79
C GLY A 365 9.49 36.29 -6.09
N ILE A 366 8.38 36.25 -5.35
CA ILE A 366 7.26 35.31 -5.57
C ILE A 366 6.31 35.85 -6.62
N PHE A 367 5.88 34.99 -7.55
CA PHE A 367 4.86 35.35 -8.53
C PHE A 367 3.50 35.60 -7.89
N GLN A 368 2.79 36.59 -8.42
CA GLN A 368 1.47 37.01 -7.93
C GLN A 368 0.62 37.58 -9.05
N ASN A 369 -0.69 37.56 -8.84
CA ASN A 369 -1.71 38.27 -9.64
C ASN A 369 -2.78 38.86 -8.71
N SER A 370 -3.93 39.28 -9.25
CA SER A 370 -5.04 39.83 -8.45
C SER A 370 -5.67 38.83 -7.47
N ALA A 371 -5.49 37.52 -7.68
CA ALA A 371 -6.01 36.47 -6.80
C ALA A 371 -5.08 36.19 -5.61
N GLY A 372 -3.79 36.54 -5.72
CA GLY A 372 -2.83 36.35 -4.63
C GLY A 372 -1.40 36.03 -5.09
N GLN A 373 -0.56 35.68 -4.14
CA GLN A 373 0.79 35.17 -4.36
C GLN A 373 0.79 33.65 -4.49
N LEU A 374 1.70 33.08 -5.31
CA LEU A 374 1.91 31.66 -5.41
C LEU A 374 2.71 31.14 -4.20
N ASN A 375 2.07 31.16 -3.03
CA ASN A 375 2.58 30.61 -1.78
C ASN A 375 1.65 29.46 -1.35
N PHE A 376 2.22 28.28 -1.22
CA PHE A 376 1.46 27.08 -0.89
C PHE A 376 2.07 26.35 0.30
N THR A 377 1.27 25.51 0.94
CA THR A 377 1.71 24.54 1.93
C THR A 377 1.52 23.13 1.34
N VAL A 378 2.57 22.32 1.43
CA VAL A 378 2.48 20.87 1.19
C VAL A 378 2.47 20.16 2.53
N ILE A 379 1.46 19.33 2.77
CA ILE A 379 1.45 18.38 3.88
C ILE A 379 2.25 17.15 3.49
N ASN A 380 2.93 16.56 4.46
CA ASN A 380 3.84 15.44 4.27
C ASN A 380 3.90 14.56 5.51
N ILE A 381 4.18 13.26 5.37
CA ILE A 381 4.37 12.34 6.50
C ILE A 381 5.78 12.56 7.07
N GLY A 382 5.83 13.01 8.33
CA GLY A 382 7.10 13.35 8.97
C GLY A 382 7.92 12.13 9.45
N GLY A 383 7.34 10.95 9.47
CA GLY A 383 8.00 9.68 9.79
C GLY A 383 8.89 9.17 8.66
N ASP A 384 8.52 9.47 7.41
CA ASP A 384 9.16 9.00 6.19
C ASP A 384 10.29 9.96 5.79
N SER A 385 11.52 9.52 6.02
CA SER A 385 12.70 10.41 5.85
C SER A 385 12.99 10.75 4.39
N ASP A 386 12.64 9.89 3.45
CA ASP A 386 12.63 10.07 2.01
C ASP A 386 11.63 11.15 1.59
N PHE A 387 10.36 11.02 1.96
CA PHE A 387 9.33 12.02 1.69
C PHE A 387 9.71 13.42 2.22
N VAL A 388 10.32 13.47 3.41
CA VAL A 388 10.82 14.74 3.98
C VAL A 388 11.94 15.31 3.12
N ALA A 389 12.87 14.48 2.63
CA ALA A 389 13.98 14.93 1.78
C ALA A 389 13.48 15.43 0.42
N ASP A 390 12.55 14.72 -0.20
CA ASP A 390 11.94 15.05 -1.49
C ASP A 390 11.26 16.42 -1.44
N MET A 391 10.41 16.63 -0.45
CA MET A 391 9.71 17.91 -0.32
C MET A 391 10.64 19.08 0.03
N GLN A 392 11.77 18.84 0.68
CA GLN A 392 12.81 19.86 0.87
C GLN A 392 13.52 20.22 -0.44
N ILE A 393 13.72 19.26 -1.34
CA ILE A 393 14.28 19.50 -2.68
C ILE A 393 13.28 20.31 -3.50
N VAL A 394 12.03 19.86 -3.60
CA VAL A 394 10.95 20.56 -4.32
C VAL A 394 10.73 21.98 -3.79
N GLN A 395 10.83 22.19 -2.48
CA GLN A 395 10.75 23.53 -1.88
C GLN A 395 11.84 24.47 -2.42
N GLN A 396 13.07 23.98 -2.56
CA GLN A 396 14.18 24.80 -3.09
C GLN A 396 13.98 25.11 -4.57
N GLU A 397 13.49 24.15 -5.34
CA GLU A 397 13.25 24.28 -6.76
C GLU A 397 12.09 25.23 -7.06
N PHE A 398 10.98 25.11 -6.35
CA PHE A 398 9.87 26.04 -6.46
C PHE A 398 10.29 27.49 -6.11
N LYS A 399 11.09 27.65 -5.06
CA LYS A 399 11.64 28.97 -4.69
C LYS A 399 12.49 29.56 -5.79
N ALA A 400 13.28 28.75 -6.51
CA ALA A 400 14.14 29.22 -7.59
C ALA A 400 13.33 29.82 -8.75
N VAL A 401 12.12 29.32 -9.03
CA VAL A 401 11.22 29.83 -10.07
C VAL A 401 10.22 30.87 -9.56
N GLY A 402 10.26 31.21 -8.27
CA GLY A 402 9.37 32.21 -7.67
C GLY A 402 8.00 31.66 -7.24
N ILE A 403 7.93 30.39 -6.86
CA ILE A 403 6.81 29.76 -6.16
C ILE A 403 7.26 29.52 -4.71
N GLY A 404 6.49 29.97 -3.74
CA GLY A 404 6.74 29.71 -2.32
C GLY A 404 6.12 28.38 -1.90
N LEU A 405 6.87 27.54 -1.22
CA LEU A 405 6.40 26.29 -0.65
C LEU A 405 6.80 26.19 0.83
N THR A 406 5.85 25.89 1.70
CA THR A 406 6.08 25.52 3.10
C THR A 406 5.83 24.02 3.23
N VAL A 407 6.78 23.27 3.77
CA VAL A 407 6.62 21.84 4.06
C VAL A 407 6.12 21.70 5.50
N ASP A 408 4.98 21.05 5.66
CA ASP A 408 4.34 20.74 6.95
C ASP A 408 4.37 19.22 7.17
N ASN A 409 5.30 18.78 8.03
CA ASN A 409 5.52 17.38 8.34
C ASN A 409 4.57 16.94 9.47
N LEU A 410 3.56 16.18 9.12
CA LEU A 410 2.52 15.71 10.03
C LEU A 410 2.82 14.28 10.53
N SER A 411 2.13 13.86 11.59
CA SER A 411 2.01 12.42 11.88
C SER A 411 1.08 11.79 10.85
N GLU A 412 1.25 10.52 10.55
CA GLU A 412 0.45 9.79 9.57
C GLU A 412 -1.07 9.99 9.79
N ASN A 413 -1.59 9.75 10.98
CA ASN A 413 -3.02 9.96 11.28
C ASN A 413 -3.52 11.41 11.02
N ALA A 414 -2.67 12.42 11.22
CA ALA A 414 -3.05 13.81 10.92
C ALA A 414 -3.01 14.08 9.42
N PHE A 415 -2.00 13.54 8.75
CA PHE A 415 -1.88 13.59 7.29
C PHE A 415 -3.09 12.96 6.60
N ASP A 416 -3.45 11.73 6.97
CA ASP A 416 -4.61 11.01 6.41
C ASP A 416 -5.90 11.79 6.62
N SER A 417 -6.11 12.32 7.83
CA SER A 417 -7.29 13.14 8.12
C SER A 417 -7.39 14.34 7.20
N ASP A 418 -6.29 15.07 7.01
CA ASP A 418 -6.26 16.28 6.20
C ASP A 418 -6.40 15.95 4.70
N LEU A 419 -5.71 14.90 4.23
CA LEU A 419 -5.78 14.42 2.85
C LEU A 419 -7.21 13.99 2.48
N PHE A 420 -7.78 13.07 3.24
CA PHE A 420 -9.10 12.50 2.95
C PHE A 420 -10.20 13.56 2.99
N ASN A 421 -10.17 14.47 3.96
CA ASN A 421 -11.15 15.54 4.09
C ASN A 421 -10.90 16.74 3.15
N GLY A 422 -9.78 16.78 2.43
CA GLY A 422 -9.40 17.88 1.53
C GLY A 422 -8.99 19.16 2.27
N ASP A 423 -8.49 19.04 3.51
CA ASP A 423 -8.00 20.19 4.30
C ASP A 423 -6.50 20.43 4.07
N TYR A 424 -6.12 20.51 2.81
CA TYR A 424 -4.76 20.76 2.35
C TYR A 424 -4.76 21.62 1.08
N GLN A 425 -3.60 22.14 0.69
CA GLN A 425 -3.36 22.79 -0.60
C GLN A 425 -2.62 21.84 -1.54
N LEU A 426 -1.47 21.34 -1.11
CA LEU A 426 -0.67 20.31 -1.76
C LEU A 426 -0.39 19.21 -0.74
N ALA A 427 -0.29 17.96 -1.20
CA ALA A 427 0.13 16.82 -0.39
C ALA A 427 1.11 15.97 -1.19
N TYR A 428 2.07 15.35 -0.53
CA TYR A 428 2.99 14.40 -1.17
C TYR A 428 2.66 13.00 -0.69
N TYR A 429 2.21 12.14 -1.60
CA TYR A 429 1.74 10.80 -1.27
C TYR A 429 1.68 9.90 -2.51
N TYR A 430 1.16 8.70 -2.35
CA TYR A 430 0.91 7.71 -3.41
C TYR A 430 -0.52 7.17 -3.32
N GLU A 431 -0.97 6.54 -4.40
CA GLU A 431 -2.24 5.80 -4.42
C GLU A 431 -2.00 4.29 -4.35
N THR A 432 -3.04 3.50 -4.31
CA THR A 432 -2.95 2.05 -4.42
C THR A 432 -3.02 1.62 -5.88
N GLY A 433 -2.22 0.65 -6.25
CA GLY A 433 -2.15 0.19 -7.64
C GLY A 433 -3.09 -0.98 -7.96
N GLY A 434 -2.73 -1.66 -9.02
CA GLY A 434 -3.41 -2.85 -9.48
C GLY A 434 -2.69 -3.47 -10.69
N PRO A 435 -3.25 -4.49 -11.33
CA PRO A 435 -2.57 -5.23 -12.39
C PRO A 435 -2.46 -4.47 -13.73
N THR A 436 -3.03 -3.28 -13.84
CA THR A 436 -2.89 -2.36 -14.99
C THR A 436 -2.91 -0.92 -14.51
N PRO A 437 -2.44 0.06 -15.31
CA PRO A 437 -2.48 1.48 -14.92
C PRO A 437 -3.87 2.01 -14.62
N TYR A 438 -4.92 1.36 -15.14
CA TYR A 438 -6.31 1.77 -14.96
C TYR A 438 -6.67 2.02 -13.49
N TYR A 439 -6.15 1.21 -12.56
CA TYR A 439 -6.53 1.31 -11.15
C TYR A 439 -6.00 2.59 -10.51
N GLU A 440 -4.76 2.97 -10.78
CA GLU A 440 -4.18 4.23 -10.32
C GLU A 440 -4.85 5.43 -10.99
N PHE A 441 -5.07 5.38 -12.33
CA PHE A 441 -5.78 6.43 -13.04
C PHE A 441 -7.23 6.62 -12.56
N ARG A 442 -7.91 5.53 -12.21
CA ARG A 442 -9.25 5.59 -11.62
C ARG A 442 -9.23 6.30 -10.27
N GLN A 443 -8.19 6.09 -9.48
CA GLN A 443 -8.06 6.73 -8.17
C GLN A 443 -7.87 8.24 -8.31
N TRP A 444 -7.04 8.71 -9.24
CA TRP A 444 -6.85 10.14 -9.48
C TRP A 444 -8.05 10.82 -10.16
N LEU A 445 -8.75 10.14 -11.07
CA LEU A 445 -9.58 10.82 -12.07
C LEU A 445 -11.08 10.51 -11.98
N ASP A 446 -11.49 9.44 -11.30
CA ASP A 446 -12.92 9.08 -11.19
C ASP A 446 -13.61 9.99 -10.16
N SER A 447 -14.53 10.84 -10.64
CA SER A 447 -15.26 11.76 -9.77
C SER A 447 -16.13 11.04 -8.73
N ALA A 448 -16.51 9.77 -8.97
CA ALA A 448 -17.26 8.96 -8.02
C ALA A 448 -16.46 8.62 -6.75
N ASN A 449 -15.12 8.66 -6.81
CA ASN A 449 -14.23 8.42 -5.68
C ASN A 449 -14.00 9.67 -4.82
N SER A 450 -14.40 10.84 -5.32
CA SER A 450 -14.24 12.13 -4.65
C SER A 450 -15.35 12.40 -3.62
N ALA A 451 -15.11 13.39 -2.77
CA ALA A 451 -16.11 13.89 -1.82
C ALA A 451 -16.04 15.42 -1.68
N PRO A 452 -17.11 16.09 -1.22
CA PRO A 452 -17.05 17.50 -0.86
C PRO A 452 -16.01 17.77 0.22
N ILE A 453 -15.37 18.95 0.19
CA ILE A 453 -14.42 19.38 1.22
C ILE A 453 -15.03 19.25 2.63
N GLY A 454 -14.29 18.66 3.56
CA GLY A 454 -14.73 18.34 4.91
C GLY A 454 -15.46 16.99 5.03
N GLN A 455 -15.51 16.22 3.96
CA GLN A 455 -15.97 14.83 3.95
C GLN A 455 -14.86 13.94 3.37
N ALA A 456 -14.67 12.78 3.96
CA ALA A 456 -13.64 11.86 3.51
C ALA A 456 -13.95 11.35 2.10
N ALA A 457 -13.00 11.53 1.19
CA ALA A 457 -13.00 10.91 -0.12
C ALA A 457 -12.36 9.53 -0.01
N SER A 458 -12.82 8.58 -0.79
CA SER A 458 -12.19 7.26 -0.86
C SER A 458 -10.85 7.31 -1.60
N TYR A 459 -10.81 8.10 -2.68
CA TYR A 459 -9.68 8.43 -3.54
C TYR A 459 -9.94 9.80 -4.18
N ASN A 460 -9.27 10.14 -5.30
CA ASN A 460 -9.42 11.42 -6.00
C ASN A 460 -9.36 12.59 -5.00
N TYR A 461 -8.27 12.59 -4.22
CA TYR A 461 -8.04 13.59 -3.16
C TYR A 461 -7.87 15.01 -3.73
N GLU A 462 -7.52 15.14 -4.99
CA GLU A 462 -7.44 16.38 -5.77
C GLU A 462 -8.80 17.03 -6.00
N ARG A 463 -9.88 16.27 -5.84
CA ARG A 463 -11.24 16.70 -6.17
C ARG A 463 -11.40 17.01 -7.67
N TYR A 464 -10.72 16.20 -8.52
CA TYR A 464 -10.90 16.28 -9.96
C TYR A 464 -12.32 15.87 -10.36
N ASP A 465 -12.97 16.68 -11.20
CA ASP A 465 -14.35 16.45 -11.67
C ASP A 465 -14.43 16.78 -13.16
N ASN A 466 -14.54 15.74 -13.98
CA ASN A 466 -14.68 15.88 -15.44
C ASN A 466 -15.49 14.72 -16.01
N PRO A 467 -16.76 14.93 -16.40
CA PRO A 467 -17.63 13.89 -16.94
C PRO A 467 -17.11 13.19 -18.20
N ALA A 468 -16.25 13.86 -18.99
CA ALA A 468 -15.62 13.21 -20.16
C ALA A 468 -14.56 12.19 -19.74
N THR A 469 -13.84 12.46 -18.66
CA THR A 469 -12.86 11.53 -18.09
C THR A 469 -13.56 10.34 -17.39
N ASP A 470 -14.65 10.61 -16.67
CA ASP A 470 -15.49 9.56 -16.08
C ASP A 470 -16.03 8.60 -17.16
N ALA A 471 -16.42 9.14 -18.32
CA ALA A 471 -16.88 8.33 -19.43
C ALA A 471 -15.77 7.44 -20.00
N LEU A 472 -14.51 7.93 -20.08
CA LEU A 472 -13.36 7.11 -20.49
C LEU A 472 -13.08 5.98 -19.52
N LEU A 473 -13.10 6.26 -18.22
CA LEU A 473 -12.90 5.25 -17.18
C LEU A 473 -13.99 4.17 -17.22
N SER A 474 -15.25 4.58 -17.42
CA SER A 474 -16.37 3.63 -17.59
C SER A 474 -16.21 2.79 -18.86
N GLU A 475 -15.84 3.40 -19.98
CA GLU A 475 -15.63 2.68 -21.25
C GLU A 475 -14.48 1.67 -21.14
N TYR A 476 -13.39 2.03 -20.42
CA TYR A 476 -12.31 1.10 -20.14
C TYR A 476 -12.79 -0.11 -19.34
N ALA A 477 -13.58 0.12 -18.29
CA ALA A 477 -14.09 -0.95 -17.44
C ALA A 477 -15.07 -1.87 -18.19
N ASP A 478 -15.86 -1.32 -19.11
CA ASP A 478 -16.91 -2.01 -19.84
C ASP A 478 -16.42 -2.73 -21.10
N THR A 479 -15.16 -2.58 -21.50
CA THR A 479 -14.64 -3.27 -22.69
C THR A 479 -13.75 -4.46 -22.32
N THR A 480 -13.87 -5.53 -23.12
CA THR A 480 -12.95 -6.68 -23.09
C THR A 480 -11.89 -6.60 -24.19
N SER A 481 -11.92 -5.55 -25.00
CA SER A 481 -10.95 -5.32 -26.09
C SER A 481 -9.69 -4.65 -25.54
N THR A 482 -8.61 -5.39 -25.40
CA THR A 482 -7.30 -4.85 -25.00
C THR A 482 -6.86 -3.68 -25.91
N THR A 483 -7.14 -3.76 -27.21
CA THR A 483 -6.84 -2.66 -28.14
C THR A 483 -7.59 -1.38 -27.77
N LEU A 484 -8.88 -1.50 -27.42
CA LEU A 484 -9.68 -0.34 -27.01
C LEU A 484 -9.22 0.17 -25.64
N GLN A 485 -8.88 -0.73 -24.72
CA GLN A 485 -8.31 -0.34 -23.41
C GLN A 485 -7.03 0.49 -23.57
N HIS A 486 -6.12 0.11 -24.47
CA HIS A 486 -4.93 0.92 -24.77
C HIS A 486 -5.32 2.29 -25.36
N GLN A 487 -6.24 2.35 -26.30
CA GLN A 487 -6.68 3.63 -26.88
C GLN A 487 -7.33 4.57 -25.85
N ILE A 488 -8.06 4.01 -24.91
CA ILE A 488 -8.64 4.78 -23.80
C ILE A 488 -7.54 5.24 -22.84
N MET A 489 -6.58 4.38 -22.53
CA MET A 489 -5.45 4.73 -21.67
C MET A 489 -4.60 5.85 -22.29
N ASP A 490 -4.39 5.87 -23.62
CA ASP A 490 -3.75 6.99 -24.30
C ASP A 490 -4.49 8.32 -24.09
N GLN A 491 -5.83 8.30 -24.10
CA GLN A 491 -6.63 9.49 -23.80
C GLN A 491 -6.54 9.91 -22.33
N LEU A 492 -6.48 8.96 -21.41
CA LEU A 492 -6.28 9.25 -19.98
C LEU A 492 -4.88 9.83 -19.71
N GLN A 493 -3.83 9.30 -20.37
CA GLN A 493 -2.49 9.90 -20.35
C GLN A 493 -2.50 11.35 -20.88
N GLN A 494 -3.28 11.62 -21.93
CA GLN A 494 -3.44 12.98 -22.43
C GLN A 494 -4.08 13.90 -21.36
N VAL A 495 -5.02 13.42 -20.55
CA VAL A 495 -5.59 14.19 -19.43
C VAL A 495 -4.48 14.53 -18.43
N MET A 496 -3.67 13.55 -18.02
CA MET A 496 -2.55 13.77 -17.09
C MET A 496 -1.54 14.80 -17.62
N LEU A 497 -1.24 14.76 -18.92
CA LEU A 497 -0.28 15.64 -19.57
C LEU A 497 -0.80 17.04 -19.86
N THR A 498 -2.12 17.23 -20.00
CA THR A 498 -2.70 18.52 -20.39
C THR A 498 -3.44 19.23 -19.27
N GLN A 499 -3.95 18.50 -18.27
CA GLN A 499 -4.71 19.07 -17.16
C GLN A 499 -3.94 19.02 -15.85
N LEU A 500 -2.93 18.14 -15.73
CA LEU A 500 -2.07 17.96 -14.57
C LEU A 500 -2.86 17.94 -13.25
N PRO A 501 -3.83 17.02 -13.09
CA PRO A 501 -4.59 16.93 -11.83
C PRO A 501 -3.66 16.55 -10.66
N VAL A 502 -2.67 15.70 -10.91
CA VAL A 502 -1.53 15.38 -10.04
C VAL A 502 -0.22 15.58 -10.79
N ILE A 503 0.89 15.68 -10.07
CA ILE A 503 2.23 15.78 -10.66
C ILE A 503 3.06 14.60 -10.12
N PRO A 504 3.23 13.51 -10.92
CA PRO A 504 4.14 12.42 -10.59
C PRO A 504 5.58 12.93 -10.46
N ILE A 505 6.25 12.57 -9.37
CA ILE A 505 7.61 13.02 -9.07
C ILE A 505 8.62 11.88 -9.25
N VAL A 506 8.45 10.78 -8.53
CA VAL A 506 9.25 9.56 -8.69
C VAL A 506 8.33 8.35 -8.80
N GLU A 507 8.80 7.28 -9.44
CA GLU A 507 8.09 6.02 -9.47
C GLU A 507 8.27 5.33 -8.11
N SER A 508 7.19 5.19 -7.36
CA SER A 508 7.19 4.52 -6.07
C SER A 508 7.49 3.03 -6.24
N VAL A 509 8.39 2.56 -5.44
CA VAL A 509 8.79 1.15 -5.45
C VAL A 509 8.13 0.39 -4.30
N ASP A 510 7.90 -0.89 -4.50
CA ASP A 510 7.60 -1.78 -3.39
C ASP A 510 8.91 -2.06 -2.64
N TRP A 511 9.08 -1.40 -1.48
CA TRP A 511 10.27 -1.57 -0.65
C TRP A 511 10.34 -3.00 -0.13
N TYR A 512 11.47 -3.65 -0.36
CA TYR A 512 11.60 -5.05 -0.01
C TYR A 512 13.03 -5.44 0.33
N GLU A 513 13.27 -5.59 1.61
CA GLU A 513 14.50 -6.15 2.18
C GLU A 513 14.22 -7.54 2.75
N TYR A 514 15.09 -8.49 2.47
CA TYR A 514 14.89 -9.85 2.94
C TYR A 514 16.21 -10.56 3.27
N ASN A 515 16.14 -11.51 4.21
CA ASN A 515 17.29 -12.30 4.62
C ASN A 515 17.13 -13.77 4.24
N THR A 516 18.02 -14.25 3.37
CA THR A 516 18.05 -15.64 2.88
C THR A 516 18.76 -16.61 3.82
N GLY A 517 19.21 -16.17 5.00
CA GLY A 517 19.91 -16.99 5.97
C GLY A 517 19.02 -17.98 6.69
N ALA A 518 17.85 -17.54 7.11
CA ALA A 518 16.88 -18.33 7.89
C ALA A 518 15.76 -18.95 7.06
N PHE A 519 15.38 -18.28 5.95
CA PHE A 519 14.22 -18.66 5.13
C PHE A 519 14.57 -18.75 3.65
N THR A 520 13.78 -19.54 2.91
CA THR A 520 13.82 -19.73 1.46
C THR A 520 12.43 -19.51 0.89
N GLY A 521 12.33 -19.36 -0.44
CA GLY A 521 11.05 -19.16 -1.13
C GLY A 521 10.72 -17.70 -1.41
N TRP A 522 11.59 -16.78 -1.08
CA TRP A 522 11.43 -15.34 -1.29
C TRP A 522 11.14 -14.98 -2.75
N PRO A 523 10.24 -14.01 -3.02
CA PRO A 523 10.11 -13.40 -4.35
C PRO A 523 11.44 -12.77 -4.78
N THR A 524 11.73 -12.80 -6.08
CA THR A 524 12.96 -12.24 -6.64
C THR A 524 12.71 -11.68 -8.03
N PRO A 525 13.58 -10.83 -8.58
CA PRO A 525 13.45 -10.35 -9.95
C PRO A 525 13.32 -11.45 -11.02
N SER A 526 13.86 -12.66 -10.75
CA SER A 526 13.75 -13.81 -11.64
C SER A 526 12.52 -14.69 -11.39
N ASN A 527 11.80 -14.45 -10.33
CA ASN A 527 10.57 -15.15 -9.93
C ASN A 527 9.66 -14.20 -9.13
N PRO A 528 9.07 -13.20 -9.78
CA PRO A 528 8.29 -12.15 -9.14
C PRO A 528 6.83 -12.59 -8.98
N TYR A 529 6.58 -13.56 -8.14
CA TYR A 529 5.27 -14.20 -7.98
C TYR A 529 4.27 -13.43 -7.12
N ASP A 530 4.63 -12.26 -6.62
CA ASP A 530 3.79 -11.30 -5.90
C ASP A 530 4.50 -9.93 -5.72
N GLN A 531 3.80 -8.95 -5.18
CA GLN A 531 4.39 -7.73 -4.64
C GLN A 531 5.05 -8.07 -3.30
N PRO A 532 6.39 -7.95 -3.18
CA PRO A 532 7.12 -8.64 -2.12
C PRO A 532 7.18 -7.91 -0.78
N GLY A 533 6.70 -6.68 -0.68
CA GLY A 533 6.70 -5.90 0.57
C GLY A 533 5.73 -6.48 1.60
N PRO A 534 6.10 -6.56 2.89
CA PRO A 534 5.20 -7.11 3.92
C PRO A 534 4.01 -6.19 4.26
N ALA A 535 3.96 -4.98 3.74
CA ALA A 535 2.80 -4.09 3.82
C ALA A 535 1.80 -4.32 2.67
N GLN A 536 2.17 -5.07 1.63
CA GLN A 536 1.30 -5.36 0.50
C GLN A 536 0.27 -6.43 0.86
N ASN A 537 -0.99 -6.09 0.82
CA ASN A 537 -2.09 -6.98 1.21
C ASN A 537 -3.04 -7.19 0.01
N PRO A 538 -3.42 -8.43 -0.29
CA PRO A 538 -3.18 -9.68 0.46
C PRO A 538 -1.88 -10.42 0.13
N ASP A 539 -0.95 -9.85 -0.67
CA ASP A 539 0.32 -10.46 -1.12
C ASP A 539 1.17 -10.93 0.07
N PHE A 540 1.17 -10.19 1.18
CA PHE A 540 1.81 -10.60 2.44
C PHE A 540 1.43 -12.04 2.84
N GLY A 541 0.14 -12.36 2.82
CA GLY A 541 -0.33 -13.72 3.11
C GLY A 541 0.13 -14.74 2.07
N TRP A 542 0.17 -14.34 0.80
CA TRP A 542 0.62 -15.21 -0.30
C TRP A 542 2.10 -15.51 -0.21
N THR A 543 2.95 -14.51 0.04
CA THR A 543 4.38 -14.69 0.30
C THR A 543 4.62 -15.64 1.47
N LEU A 544 3.91 -15.48 2.61
CA LEU A 544 4.04 -16.35 3.78
C LEU A 544 3.75 -17.83 3.47
N LEU A 545 2.88 -18.13 2.51
CA LEU A 545 2.62 -19.52 2.05
C LEU A 545 3.77 -20.10 1.23
N HIS A 546 4.60 -19.28 0.61
CA HIS A 546 5.75 -19.73 -0.20
C HIS A 546 7.05 -19.83 0.61
N LEU A 547 7.12 -19.11 1.75
CA LEU A 547 8.30 -19.13 2.61
C LEU A 547 8.43 -20.43 3.40
N ALA A 548 9.68 -20.88 3.55
CA ALA A 548 10.00 -22.04 4.37
C ALA A 548 11.30 -21.82 5.17
N PRO A 549 11.41 -22.36 6.41
CA PRO A 549 12.65 -22.38 7.13
C PRO A 549 13.76 -23.07 6.32
N LYS A 550 14.93 -22.46 6.29
CA LYS A 550 16.11 -23.06 5.63
C LYS A 550 16.58 -24.25 6.45
N LYS A 551 16.83 -25.39 5.79
CA LYS A 551 17.29 -26.63 6.44
C LYS A 551 18.77 -26.57 6.78
#